data_d7e16ee4f3bea7e62b19cb2d003a839e
#
_entry.id   d7e16ee4f3bea7e62b19cb2d003a839e
#
_cell.length_a   1.000
_cell.length_b   1.000
_cell.length_c   1.000
_cell.angle_alpha   90.00
_cell.angle_beta   90.00
_cell.angle_gamma   90.00
#
_symmetry.space_group_name_H-M   'P 1'
#
loop_
_entity.id
_entity.type
_entity.pdbx_description
1 polymer ?
#
loop_
_entity_poly.entity_id
_entity_poly.type
_entity_poly.pdbx_seq_one_letter_code
_entity_poly.pdbx_strand_id
1 'polypeptide(L)'
;QHPVAPDTWHDVRQRLSILDGLDDEQDRWLREHSVLFLQDKHLTPMPGVELSDESRLLLAAQAQLPLLNLGDLDWYEGFHEIVLYPDDFVSPQRHLDASGVEHEWEGHHSGEAWQHGPVVLAWPGVLAGGGWDASNLVIHELAHKLDMLNGAANGMPPLHPGMSVSDWSHAMQQAYDHLNHYLDHHNPDHAPIDPYAGENPAELFAVISESFF
;
A
#
# COMPACT_ATOMS: atom_id res chain seq x y z
N GLN A 1 12.17 12.86 -21.65
CA GLN A 1 11.63 11.58 -21.15
C GLN A 1 12.55 10.49 -21.66
N HIS A 2 13.29 9.81 -20.78
CA HIS A 2 14.00 8.61 -21.19
C HIS A 2 13.01 7.45 -21.14
N PRO A 3 12.78 6.73 -22.23
CA PRO A 3 12.02 5.50 -22.18
C PRO A 3 12.75 4.53 -21.24
N VAL A 4 12.01 3.87 -20.38
CA VAL A 4 12.58 2.77 -19.56
C VAL A 4 13.17 1.74 -20.51
N ALA A 5 14.45 1.42 -20.31
CA ALA A 5 15.09 0.41 -21.12
C ALA A 5 14.36 -0.95 -20.97
N PRO A 6 14.15 -1.68 -22.06
CA PRO A 6 13.48 -2.99 -21.99
C PRO A 6 14.12 -3.94 -20.96
N ASP A 7 15.44 -3.87 -20.82
CA ASP A 7 16.20 -4.71 -19.88
C ASP A 7 15.85 -4.38 -18.43
N THR A 8 15.64 -3.08 -18.10
CA THR A 8 15.25 -2.67 -16.73
C THR A 8 13.91 -3.25 -16.31
N TRP A 9 12.91 -3.30 -17.23
CA TRP A 9 11.62 -3.91 -16.92
C TRP A 9 11.73 -5.42 -16.71
N HIS A 10 12.56 -6.08 -17.51
CA HIS A 10 12.83 -7.50 -17.33
C HIS A 10 13.43 -7.80 -15.95
N ASP A 11 14.40 -6.99 -15.50
CA ASP A 11 15.01 -7.14 -14.17
C ASP A 11 13.98 -6.93 -13.04
N VAL A 12 13.10 -5.93 -13.16
CA VAL A 12 11.99 -5.70 -12.22
C VAL A 12 11.07 -6.92 -12.16
N ARG A 13 10.68 -7.47 -13.33
CA ARG A 13 9.85 -8.68 -13.42
C ARG A 13 10.46 -9.89 -12.71
N GLN A 14 11.77 -10.06 -12.78
CA GLN A 14 12.46 -11.16 -12.10
C GLN A 14 12.47 -10.99 -10.57
N ARG A 15 12.40 -9.77 -10.08
CA ARG A 15 12.38 -9.48 -8.64
C ARG A 15 11.00 -9.53 -8.02
N LEU A 16 9.96 -9.25 -8.78
CA LEU A 16 8.58 -9.19 -8.31
C LEU A 16 7.80 -10.43 -8.76
N SER A 17 7.92 -11.53 -8.00
CA SER A 17 7.21 -12.78 -8.32
C SER A 17 5.69 -12.65 -8.29
N ILE A 18 5.14 -11.65 -7.57
CA ILE A 18 3.71 -11.30 -7.61
C ILE A 18 3.21 -10.94 -9.01
N LEU A 19 4.12 -10.64 -9.96
CA LEU A 19 3.78 -10.33 -11.34
C LEU A 19 3.75 -11.56 -12.26
N ASP A 20 4.08 -12.75 -11.78
CA ASP A 20 4.24 -13.97 -12.61
C ASP A 20 2.95 -14.43 -13.30
N GLY A 21 1.79 -14.07 -12.74
CA GLY A 21 0.47 -14.40 -13.29
C GLY A 21 -0.06 -13.45 -14.35
N LEU A 22 0.64 -12.36 -14.66
CA LEU A 22 0.16 -11.36 -15.61
C LEU A 22 0.28 -11.84 -17.06
N ASP A 23 -0.78 -11.60 -17.85
CA ASP A 23 -0.73 -11.77 -19.30
C ASP A 23 0.00 -10.60 -20.00
N ASP A 24 0.21 -10.73 -21.32
CA ASP A 24 0.97 -9.74 -22.10
C ASP A 24 0.32 -8.34 -22.12
N GLU A 25 -1.00 -8.24 -22.01
CA GLU A 25 -1.73 -6.98 -21.97
C GLU A 25 -1.60 -6.31 -20.60
N GLN A 26 -1.78 -7.07 -19.55
CA GLN A 26 -1.58 -6.65 -18.17
C GLN A 26 -0.14 -6.22 -17.90
N ASP A 27 0.85 -6.99 -18.38
CA ASP A 27 2.27 -6.64 -18.26
C ASP A 27 2.60 -5.32 -18.96
N ARG A 28 2.08 -5.13 -20.19
CA ARG A 28 2.27 -3.89 -20.93
C ARG A 28 1.64 -2.70 -20.21
N TRP A 29 0.40 -2.87 -19.76
CA TRP A 29 -0.33 -1.85 -19.00
C TRP A 29 0.46 -1.44 -17.74
N LEU A 30 0.88 -2.42 -16.95
CA LEU A 30 1.61 -2.19 -15.70
C LEU A 30 2.93 -1.44 -15.96
N ARG A 31 3.69 -1.85 -16.97
CA ARG A 31 4.93 -1.16 -17.35
C ARG A 31 4.69 0.29 -17.75
N GLU A 32 3.69 0.55 -18.60
CA GLU A 32 3.37 1.89 -19.08
C GLU A 32 2.89 2.79 -17.92
N HIS A 33 2.02 2.28 -17.05
CA HIS A 33 1.50 3.03 -15.90
C HIS A 33 2.54 3.23 -14.79
N SER A 34 3.47 2.30 -14.62
CA SER A 34 4.63 2.52 -13.74
C SER A 34 5.49 3.70 -14.21
N VAL A 35 5.69 3.85 -15.52
CA VAL A 35 6.42 4.99 -16.06
C VAL A 35 5.64 6.30 -15.88
N LEU A 36 4.33 6.28 -16.10
CA LEU A 36 3.47 7.45 -15.88
C LEU A 36 3.46 7.86 -14.40
N PHE A 37 3.38 6.89 -13.50
CA PHE A 37 3.48 7.11 -12.06
C PHE A 37 4.78 7.82 -11.67
N LEU A 38 5.92 7.39 -12.18
CA LEU A 38 7.23 8.03 -11.94
C LEU A 38 7.37 9.42 -12.58
N GLN A 39 6.52 9.78 -13.53
CA GLN A 39 6.46 11.14 -14.09
C GLN A 39 5.61 12.08 -13.25
N ASP A 40 4.59 11.56 -12.60
CA ASP A 40 3.65 12.31 -11.76
C ASP A 40 4.13 12.41 -10.30
N LYS A 41 4.74 11.35 -9.75
CA LYS A 41 5.17 11.29 -8.36
C LYS A 41 6.64 11.69 -8.20
N HIS A 42 6.89 12.53 -7.20
CA HIS A 42 8.23 12.90 -6.81
C HIS A 42 8.75 11.94 -5.73
N LEU A 43 9.83 11.22 -6.04
CA LEU A 43 10.51 10.36 -5.07
C LEU A 43 11.61 11.16 -4.37
N THR A 44 11.46 11.37 -3.07
CA THR A 44 12.40 12.12 -2.21
C THR A 44 13.20 11.16 -1.35
N PRO A 45 14.41 10.74 -1.78
CA PRO A 45 15.25 9.88 -0.96
C PRO A 45 15.88 10.67 0.19
N MET A 46 15.74 10.16 1.41
CA MET A 46 16.48 10.66 2.57
C MET A 46 17.95 10.18 2.53
N PRO A 47 18.86 10.84 3.25
CA PRO A 47 20.26 10.43 3.29
C PRO A 47 20.43 8.96 3.64
N GLY A 48 21.14 8.22 2.79
CA GLY A 48 21.31 6.76 2.91
C GLY A 48 20.47 5.93 1.96
N VAL A 49 19.50 6.52 1.25
CA VAL A 49 18.74 5.84 0.19
C VAL A 49 19.35 6.14 -1.17
N GLU A 50 19.72 5.11 -1.90
CA GLU A 50 20.18 5.20 -3.29
C GLU A 50 19.11 4.70 -4.24
N LEU A 51 18.74 5.53 -5.22
CA LEU A 51 17.72 5.20 -6.22
C LEU A 51 18.36 4.95 -7.57
N SER A 52 18.27 3.72 -8.06
CA SER A 52 18.51 3.36 -9.44
C SER A 52 17.23 3.46 -10.27
N ASP A 53 17.32 3.44 -11.60
CA ASP A 53 16.15 3.37 -12.48
C ASP A 53 15.34 2.08 -12.25
N GLU A 54 16.02 0.97 -11.98
CA GLU A 54 15.40 -0.31 -11.63
C GLU A 54 14.58 -0.20 -10.34
N SER A 55 15.18 0.32 -9.27
CA SER A 55 14.52 0.40 -7.97
C SER A 55 13.35 1.40 -7.95
N ARG A 56 13.45 2.49 -8.72
CA ARG A 56 12.31 3.40 -8.97
C ARG A 56 11.16 2.67 -9.67
N LEU A 57 11.48 1.90 -10.70
CA LEU A 57 10.49 1.15 -11.46
C LEU A 57 9.88 0.01 -10.65
N LEU A 58 10.67 -0.64 -9.79
CA LEU A 58 10.23 -1.65 -8.85
C LEU A 58 9.18 -1.11 -7.87
N LEU A 59 9.43 0.06 -7.27
CA LEU A 59 8.44 0.74 -6.43
C LEU A 59 7.17 1.07 -7.23
N ALA A 60 7.32 1.64 -8.42
CA ALA A 60 6.19 2.04 -9.23
C ALA A 60 5.34 0.84 -9.70
N ALA A 61 5.95 -0.30 -10.01
CA ALA A 61 5.24 -1.51 -10.40
C ALA A 61 4.37 -2.05 -9.24
N GLN A 62 4.92 -2.09 -8.03
CA GLN A 62 4.16 -2.45 -6.82
C GLN A 62 3.01 -1.47 -6.57
N ALA A 63 3.26 -0.17 -6.75
CA ALA A 63 2.26 0.87 -6.58
C ALA A 63 1.10 0.77 -7.58
N GLN A 64 1.38 0.36 -8.81
CA GLN A 64 0.38 0.32 -9.89
C GLN A 64 -0.35 -1.03 -9.99
N LEU A 65 0.19 -2.10 -9.39
CA LEU A 65 -0.43 -3.42 -9.44
C LEU A 65 -1.87 -3.44 -8.93
N PRO A 66 -2.21 -2.80 -7.79
CA PRO A 66 -3.60 -2.76 -7.29
C PRO A 66 -4.58 -2.05 -8.24
N LEU A 67 -4.09 -1.22 -9.16
CA LEU A 67 -4.93 -0.46 -10.09
C LEU A 67 -5.19 -1.18 -11.40
N LEU A 68 -4.54 -2.31 -11.67
CA LEU A 68 -4.54 -3.00 -12.95
C LEU A 68 -5.94 -3.21 -13.56
N ASN A 69 -6.94 -3.45 -12.73
CA ASN A 69 -8.32 -3.72 -13.16
C ASN A 69 -9.33 -2.68 -12.68
N LEU A 70 -8.87 -1.53 -12.15
CA LEU A 70 -9.76 -0.50 -11.59
C LEU A 70 -10.25 0.53 -12.62
N GLY A 71 -9.81 0.42 -13.88
CA GLY A 71 -10.19 1.34 -14.97
C GLY A 71 -9.40 2.64 -14.97
N ASP A 72 -9.84 3.60 -15.80
CA ASP A 72 -9.09 4.83 -16.15
C ASP A 72 -9.26 5.98 -15.13
N LEU A 73 -9.59 5.72 -13.89
CA LEU A 73 -9.67 6.76 -12.86
C LEU A 73 -8.26 7.08 -12.33
N ASP A 74 -8.03 8.35 -12.05
CA ASP A 74 -6.77 8.82 -11.45
C ASP A 74 -6.80 8.57 -9.93
N TRP A 75 -6.66 7.29 -9.57
CA TRP A 75 -6.79 6.81 -8.20
C TRP A 75 -5.76 7.43 -7.23
N TYR A 76 -4.64 7.93 -7.75
CA TYR A 76 -3.57 8.51 -6.95
C TYR A 76 -3.40 10.02 -7.14
N GLU A 77 -4.41 10.73 -7.66
CA GLU A 77 -4.38 12.19 -7.86
C GLU A 77 -4.17 12.96 -6.53
N GLY A 78 -4.58 12.37 -5.40
CA GLY A 78 -4.57 13.03 -4.09
C GLY A 78 -3.19 13.26 -3.46
N PHE A 79 -2.09 12.77 -4.05
CA PHE A 79 -0.74 13.00 -3.54
C PHE A 79 0.31 13.06 -4.65
N HIS A 80 1.44 13.73 -4.40
CA HIS A 80 2.51 13.91 -5.39
C HIS A 80 3.89 13.51 -4.91
N GLU A 81 4.06 13.22 -3.62
CA GLU A 81 5.36 12.96 -3.04
C GLU A 81 5.41 11.63 -2.30
N ILE A 82 6.50 10.90 -2.50
CA ILE A 82 6.85 9.70 -1.75
C ILE A 82 8.23 9.94 -1.14
N VAL A 83 8.29 9.95 0.19
CA VAL A 83 9.52 10.12 0.96
C VAL A 83 10.06 8.75 1.33
N LEU A 84 11.35 8.51 1.07
CA LEU A 84 11.99 7.21 1.27
C LEU A 84 13.04 7.31 2.36
N TYR A 85 12.84 6.60 3.46
CA TYR A 85 13.76 6.52 4.58
C TYR A 85 14.68 5.30 4.46
N PRO A 86 15.93 5.38 4.92
CA PRO A 86 16.87 4.26 4.83
C PRO A 86 16.53 3.08 5.73
N ASP A 87 15.75 3.31 6.79
CA ASP A 87 15.31 2.34 7.80
C ASP A 87 13.90 2.71 8.27
N ASP A 88 13.33 1.90 9.16
CA ASP A 88 12.10 2.25 9.87
C ASP A 88 12.25 3.59 10.57
N PHE A 89 11.19 4.34 10.63
CA PHE A 89 11.19 5.71 11.16
C PHE A 89 10.22 5.85 12.32
N VAL A 90 10.45 6.87 13.12
CA VAL A 90 9.57 7.26 14.21
C VAL A 90 8.76 8.46 13.78
N SER A 91 7.44 8.35 13.78
CA SER A 91 6.55 9.49 13.56
C SER A 91 5.73 9.81 14.81
N PRO A 92 5.46 11.09 15.10
CA PRO A 92 4.55 11.47 16.16
C PRO A 92 3.12 11.10 15.77
N GLN A 93 2.52 10.19 16.51
CA GLN A 93 1.11 9.83 16.36
C GLN A 93 0.25 10.70 17.27
N ARG A 94 -0.87 11.16 16.75
CA ARG A 94 -1.85 11.96 17.51
C ARG A 94 -3.22 11.33 17.40
N HIS A 95 -3.81 11.06 18.53
CA HIS A 95 -5.18 10.56 18.62
C HIS A 95 -6.01 11.47 19.54
N LEU A 96 -7.18 11.89 19.04
CA LEU A 96 -8.16 12.58 19.85
C LEU A 96 -9.14 11.54 20.38
N ASP A 97 -9.16 11.34 21.69
CA ASP A 97 -10.13 10.42 22.28
C ASP A 97 -11.56 10.99 22.27
N ALA A 98 -12.53 10.15 22.62
CA ALA A 98 -13.95 10.55 22.66
C ALA A 98 -14.25 11.68 23.67
N SER A 99 -13.31 11.98 24.56
CA SER A 99 -13.39 13.08 25.55
C SER A 99 -12.75 14.37 25.04
N GLY A 100 -12.16 14.36 23.82
CA GLY A 100 -11.47 15.51 23.23
C GLY A 100 -10.06 15.72 23.76
N VAL A 101 -9.46 14.72 24.41
CA VAL A 101 -8.07 14.74 24.86
C VAL A 101 -7.17 14.24 23.74
N GLU A 102 -6.19 15.07 23.36
CA GLU A 102 -5.16 14.70 22.38
C GLU A 102 -4.09 13.84 23.08
N HIS A 103 -3.91 12.62 22.58
CA HIS A 103 -2.83 11.74 22.98
C HIS A 103 -1.75 11.78 21.90
N GLU A 104 -0.53 12.05 22.30
CA GLU A 104 0.64 12.05 21.42
C GLU A 104 1.62 10.97 21.89
N TRP A 105 2.02 10.10 20.99
CA TRP A 105 3.08 9.10 21.24
C TRP A 105 3.95 8.92 20.00
N GLU A 106 5.14 8.40 20.20
CA GLU A 106 6.03 8.01 19.12
C GLU A 106 5.72 6.58 18.67
N GLY A 107 5.34 6.40 17.41
CA GLY A 107 5.17 5.11 16.76
C GLY A 107 6.37 4.77 15.87
N HIS A 108 6.84 3.52 15.92
CA HIS A 108 7.79 3.00 14.94
C HIS A 108 7.01 2.51 13.73
N HIS A 109 7.33 3.03 12.55
CA HIS A 109 6.62 2.70 11.33
C HIS A 109 7.61 2.35 10.20
N SER A 110 7.22 1.37 9.40
CA SER A 110 7.88 1.06 8.12
C SER A 110 7.26 1.87 6.99
N GLY A 111 6.01 2.34 7.16
CA GLY A 111 5.29 3.20 6.22
C GLY A 111 4.28 4.10 6.90
N GLU A 112 3.85 5.13 6.20
CA GLU A 112 2.78 6.04 6.63
C GLU A 112 2.18 6.78 5.42
N ALA A 113 0.86 6.76 5.29
CA ALA A 113 0.13 7.50 4.27
C ALA A 113 -0.74 8.59 4.89
N TRP A 114 -0.45 9.84 4.60
CA TRP A 114 -1.20 10.98 5.10
C TRP A 114 -2.30 11.41 4.13
N GLN A 115 -3.50 11.70 4.63
CA GLN A 115 -4.66 12.01 3.78
C GLN A 115 -4.37 13.08 2.71
N HIS A 116 -3.74 14.19 3.09
CA HIS A 116 -3.38 15.29 2.19
C HIS A 116 -1.87 15.54 2.14
N GLY A 117 -1.05 14.51 2.37
CA GLY A 117 0.39 14.61 2.44
C GLY A 117 1.10 13.52 1.65
N PRO A 118 2.42 13.41 1.83
CA PRO A 118 3.22 12.39 1.18
C PRO A 118 2.84 10.98 1.63
N VAL A 119 3.31 10.00 0.87
CA VAL A 119 3.50 8.63 1.36
C VAL A 119 4.93 8.53 1.86
N VAL A 120 5.13 7.95 3.03
CA VAL A 120 6.46 7.74 3.61
C VAL A 120 6.72 6.25 3.67
N LEU A 121 7.88 5.79 3.18
CA LEU A 121 8.21 4.37 3.10
C LEU A 121 9.63 4.12 3.60
N ALA A 122 9.81 3.08 4.40
CA ALA A 122 11.12 2.51 4.69
C ALA A 122 11.66 1.76 3.46
N TRP A 123 12.82 2.18 2.99
CA TRP A 123 13.41 1.63 1.77
C TRP A 123 13.65 0.12 1.79
N PRO A 124 14.09 -0.49 2.92
CA PRO A 124 14.20 -1.95 3.03
C PRO A 124 12.87 -2.67 2.79
N GLY A 125 11.75 -2.13 3.28
CA GLY A 125 10.41 -2.68 3.05
C GLY A 125 9.98 -2.61 1.58
N VAL A 126 10.31 -1.50 0.89
CA VAL A 126 10.07 -1.38 -0.57
C VAL A 126 10.82 -2.45 -1.35
N LEU A 127 12.09 -2.70 -0.99
CA LEU A 127 12.95 -3.68 -1.66
C LEU A 127 12.60 -5.13 -1.32
N ALA A 128 12.03 -5.38 -0.16
CA ALA A 128 11.62 -6.71 0.30
C ALA A 128 10.27 -7.13 -0.28
N GLY A 129 9.39 -6.18 -0.63
CA GLY A 129 8.07 -6.47 -1.18
C GLY A 129 8.13 -7.14 -2.56
N GLY A 130 7.03 -7.77 -2.94
CA GLY A 130 6.84 -8.39 -4.25
C GLY A 130 7.07 -9.89 -4.30
N GLY A 131 7.21 -10.53 -3.13
CA GLY A 131 7.12 -11.97 -2.94
C GLY A 131 5.67 -12.44 -2.72
N TRP A 132 5.48 -13.78 -2.70
CA TRP A 132 4.19 -14.42 -2.34
C TRP A 132 4.06 -14.67 -0.83
N ASP A 133 4.55 -13.75 -0.01
CA ASP A 133 4.55 -13.86 1.46
C ASP A 133 3.44 -13.02 2.13
N ALA A 134 2.55 -12.45 1.32
CA ALA A 134 1.45 -11.60 1.77
C ALA A 134 1.92 -10.34 2.54
N SER A 135 3.14 -9.85 2.25
CA SER A 135 3.71 -8.65 2.87
C SER A 135 4.25 -7.72 1.78
N ASN A 136 3.63 -6.55 1.63
CA ASN A 136 4.07 -5.56 0.65
C ASN A 136 3.79 -4.14 1.15
N LEU A 137 4.81 -3.51 1.72
CA LEU A 137 4.71 -2.16 2.27
C LEU A 137 4.16 -1.13 1.28
N VAL A 138 4.53 -1.23 0.00
CA VAL A 138 4.07 -0.27 -1.02
C VAL A 138 2.57 -0.43 -1.26
N ILE A 139 2.09 -1.67 -1.38
CA ILE A 139 0.64 -1.96 -1.54
C ILE A 139 -0.12 -1.52 -0.30
N HIS A 140 0.41 -1.77 0.90
CA HIS A 140 -0.19 -1.38 2.18
C HIS A 140 -0.47 0.13 2.22
N GLU A 141 0.56 0.94 2.06
CA GLU A 141 0.45 2.39 2.17
C GLU A 141 -0.41 3.00 1.04
N LEU A 142 -0.35 2.41 -0.14
CA LEU A 142 -1.17 2.88 -1.25
C LEU A 142 -2.63 2.39 -1.14
N ALA A 143 -2.90 1.28 -0.45
CA ALA A 143 -4.27 0.91 -0.07
C ALA A 143 -4.90 1.97 0.85
N HIS A 144 -4.14 2.52 1.81
CA HIS A 144 -4.61 3.66 2.60
C HIS A 144 -4.92 4.89 1.72
N LYS A 145 -4.10 5.16 0.69
CA LYS A 145 -4.41 6.26 -0.26
C LYS A 145 -5.71 6.03 -1.01
N LEU A 146 -6.00 4.80 -1.41
CA LEU A 146 -7.28 4.45 -2.03
C LEU A 146 -8.45 4.60 -1.04
N ASP A 147 -8.27 4.14 0.19
CA ASP A 147 -9.29 4.26 1.24
C ASP A 147 -9.62 5.72 1.57
N MET A 148 -8.60 6.61 1.53
CA MET A 148 -8.75 8.03 1.82
C MET A 148 -9.40 8.87 0.70
N LEU A 149 -9.71 8.31 -0.46
CA LEU A 149 -10.29 9.06 -1.58
C LEU A 149 -11.69 9.60 -1.29
N ASN A 150 -12.42 9.02 -0.36
CA ASN A 150 -13.78 9.44 0.02
C ASN A 150 -13.86 10.02 1.44
N GLY A 151 -12.72 10.22 2.13
CA GLY A 151 -12.66 10.75 3.49
C GLY A 151 -11.47 10.25 4.29
N ALA A 152 -11.62 10.04 5.58
CA ALA A 152 -10.62 9.40 6.41
C ALA A 152 -10.57 7.89 6.11
N ALA A 153 -9.38 7.29 6.23
CA ALA A 153 -9.22 5.85 6.09
C ALA A 153 -10.09 5.11 7.11
N ASN A 154 -10.94 4.22 6.62
CA ASN A 154 -11.92 3.49 7.42
C ASN A 154 -12.23 2.08 6.89
N GLY A 155 -11.45 1.58 5.93
CA GLY A 155 -11.63 0.28 5.29
C GLY A 155 -12.73 0.26 4.22
N MET A 156 -13.18 1.45 3.78
CA MET A 156 -14.20 1.58 2.73
C MET A 156 -13.73 2.52 1.61
N PRO A 157 -12.88 2.05 0.69
CA PRO A 157 -12.50 2.83 -0.47
C PRO A 157 -13.70 3.09 -1.38
N PRO A 158 -13.60 3.99 -2.37
CA PRO A 158 -14.60 4.10 -3.41
C PRO A 158 -14.85 2.75 -4.07
N LEU A 159 -16.11 2.28 -4.01
CA LEU A 159 -16.47 0.97 -4.53
C LEU A 159 -16.74 1.02 -6.03
N HIS A 160 -16.50 -0.09 -6.72
CA HIS A 160 -16.83 -0.24 -8.12
C HIS A 160 -18.35 -0.06 -8.39
N PRO A 161 -18.74 0.49 -9.55
CA PRO A 161 -20.15 0.54 -9.94
C PRO A 161 -20.79 -0.86 -9.87
N GLY A 162 -21.86 -0.97 -9.10
CA GLY A 162 -22.58 -2.22 -8.88
C GLY A 162 -22.18 -3.00 -7.61
N MET A 163 -21.13 -2.60 -6.90
CA MET A 163 -20.87 -3.12 -5.57
C MET A 163 -21.78 -2.46 -4.53
N SER A 164 -22.32 -3.27 -3.64
CA SER A 164 -23.19 -2.79 -2.56
C SER A 164 -22.37 -2.32 -1.37
N VAL A 165 -22.56 -1.08 -0.94
CA VAL A 165 -21.94 -0.55 0.29
C VAL A 165 -22.30 -1.40 1.52
N SER A 166 -23.56 -1.87 1.58
CA SER A 166 -24.02 -2.72 2.68
C SER A 166 -23.30 -4.06 2.70
N ASP A 167 -23.12 -4.69 1.52
CA ASP A 167 -22.46 -6.00 1.43
C ASP A 167 -20.97 -5.89 1.74
N TRP A 168 -20.31 -4.83 1.24
CA TRP A 168 -18.92 -4.52 1.57
C TRP A 168 -18.75 -4.33 3.08
N SER A 169 -19.53 -3.41 3.69
CA SER A 169 -19.46 -3.13 5.12
C SER A 169 -19.69 -4.38 5.96
N HIS A 170 -20.66 -5.23 5.57
CA HIS A 170 -20.96 -6.47 6.27
C HIS A 170 -19.79 -7.46 6.17
N ALA A 171 -19.21 -7.64 4.98
CA ALA A 171 -18.08 -8.55 4.77
C ALA A 171 -16.84 -8.10 5.56
N MET A 172 -16.50 -6.80 5.49
CA MET A 172 -15.36 -6.23 6.21
C MET A 172 -15.55 -6.33 7.73
N GLN A 173 -16.77 -6.01 8.24
CA GLN A 173 -17.06 -6.15 9.67
C GLN A 173 -16.97 -7.60 10.14
N GLN A 174 -17.47 -8.55 9.37
CA GLN A 174 -17.35 -9.97 9.70
C GLN A 174 -15.88 -10.43 9.73
N ALA A 175 -15.08 -10.00 8.76
CA ALA A 175 -13.66 -10.33 8.72
C ALA A 175 -12.92 -9.75 9.94
N TYR A 176 -13.20 -8.49 10.28
CA TYR A 176 -12.63 -7.80 11.42
C TYR A 176 -12.99 -8.48 12.74
N ASP A 177 -14.27 -8.79 12.95
CA ASP A 177 -14.77 -9.45 14.16
C ASP A 177 -14.17 -10.88 14.31
N HIS A 178 -14.06 -11.61 13.20
CA HIS A 178 -13.45 -12.95 13.18
C HIS A 178 -11.96 -12.91 13.55
N LEU A 179 -11.21 -11.97 12.96
CA LEU A 179 -9.79 -11.81 13.26
C LEU A 179 -9.58 -11.46 14.74
N ASN A 180 -10.30 -10.44 15.23
CA ASN A 180 -10.16 -10.01 16.62
C ASN A 180 -10.59 -11.12 17.61
N HIS A 181 -11.66 -11.86 17.30
CA HIS A 181 -12.02 -13.04 18.09
C HIS A 181 -10.90 -14.09 18.10
N TYR A 182 -10.24 -14.30 16.96
CA TYR A 182 -9.09 -15.22 16.89
C TYR A 182 -7.93 -14.72 17.76
N LEU A 183 -7.57 -13.44 17.64
CA LEU A 183 -6.46 -12.82 18.38
C LEU A 183 -6.68 -12.84 19.90
N ASP A 184 -7.93 -12.71 20.37
CA ASP A 184 -8.29 -12.76 21.78
C ASP A 184 -8.13 -14.16 22.41
N HIS A 185 -8.17 -15.22 21.60
CA HIS A 185 -8.26 -16.60 22.09
C HIS A 185 -7.11 -17.51 21.66
N HIS A 186 -6.26 -17.05 20.72
CA HIS A 186 -5.18 -17.85 20.14
C HIS A 186 -3.86 -17.07 20.08
N ASN A 187 -2.77 -17.76 19.76
CA ASN A 187 -1.49 -17.12 19.55
C ASN A 187 -1.52 -16.29 18.24
N PRO A 188 -1.23 -14.98 18.30
CA PRO A 188 -1.19 -14.13 17.12
C PRO A 188 -0.25 -14.62 16.00
N ASP A 189 0.86 -15.30 16.35
CA ASP A 189 1.81 -15.86 15.37
C ASP A 189 1.19 -16.91 14.44
N HIS A 190 0.01 -17.42 14.77
CA HIS A 190 -0.72 -18.40 13.96
C HIS A 190 -1.98 -17.80 13.32
N ALA A 191 -2.12 -16.49 13.32
CA ALA A 191 -3.25 -15.82 12.69
C ALA A 191 -3.26 -16.08 11.16
N PRO A 192 -4.44 -16.14 10.54
CA PRO A 192 -4.57 -16.40 9.09
C PRO A 192 -4.03 -15.29 8.21
N ILE A 193 -3.94 -14.07 8.74
CA ILE A 193 -3.31 -12.88 8.14
C ILE A 193 -2.53 -12.14 9.21
N ASP A 194 -1.75 -11.12 8.84
CA ASP A 194 -1.00 -10.32 9.79
C ASP A 194 -1.91 -9.80 10.91
N PRO A 195 -1.58 -10.05 12.19
CA PRO A 195 -2.34 -9.55 13.35
C PRO A 195 -2.56 -8.04 13.36
N TYR A 196 -1.72 -7.27 12.69
CA TYR A 196 -1.85 -5.83 12.54
C TYR A 196 -3.19 -5.41 11.91
N ALA A 197 -3.77 -6.26 11.07
CA ALA A 197 -5.13 -6.09 10.53
C ALA A 197 -6.23 -5.98 11.61
N GLY A 198 -5.95 -6.41 12.85
CA GLY A 198 -6.86 -6.30 13.99
C GLY A 198 -6.87 -4.94 14.67
N GLU A 199 -5.96 -4.01 14.34
CA GLU A 199 -5.86 -2.69 14.97
C GLU A 199 -7.10 -1.83 14.69
N ASN A 200 -7.49 -1.74 13.43
CA ASN A 200 -8.67 -1.00 12.99
C ASN A 200 -9.10 -1.42 11.56
N PRO A 201 -10.30 -1.01 11.10
CA PRO A 201 -10.78 -1.38 9.77
C PRO A 201 -9.93 -0.89 8.58
N ALA A 202 -9.19 0.21 8.72
CA ALA A 202 -8.30 0.69 7.66
C ALA A 202 -7.09 -0.23 7.51
N GLU A 203 -6.49 -0.69 8.63
CA GLU A 203 -5.41 -1.67 8.61
C GLU A 203 -5.88 -3.03 8.09
N LEU A 204 -7.08 -3.45 8.44
CA LEU A 204 -7.66 -4.65 7.86
C LEU A 204 -7.70 -4.56 6.33
N PHE A 205 -8.16 -3.44 5.78
CA PHE A 205 -8.22 -3.23 4.33
C PHE A 205 -6.83 -3.25 3.69
N ALA A 206 -5.85 -2.59 4.30
CA ALA A 206 -4.48 -2.55 3.80
C ALA A 206 -3.83 -3.95 3.80
N VAL A 207 -3.91 -4.69 4.92
CA VAL A 207 -3.35 -6.04 5.04
C VAL A 207 -4.05 -7.05 4.12
N ILE A 208 -5.38 -6.95 3.94
CA ILE A 208 -6.08 -7.80 2.97
C ILE A 208 -5.62 -7.47 1.55
N SER A 209 -5.36 -6.19 1.25
CA SER A 209 -4.83 -5.79 -0.07
C SER A 209 -3.45 -6.39 -0.33
N GLU A 210 -2.54 -6.39 0.65
CA GLU A 210 -1.25 -7.09 0.54
C GLU A 210 -1.42 -8.58 0.27
N SER A 211 -2.33 -9.21 1.04
CA SER A 211 -2.57 -10.66 0.95
C SER A 211 -3.25 -11.09 -0.35
N PHE A 212 -3.91 -10.16 -1.05
CA PHE A 212 -4.59 -10.43 -2.32
C PHE A 212 -3.60 -10.44 -3.50
N PHE A 213 -2.57 -9.64 -3.44
CA PHE A 213 -1.53 -9.53 -4.45
C PHE A 213 -0.26 -10.26 -4.06
#